data_cc79620bb591340f0604aa06f97ec3df
#
_entry.id   cc79620bb591340f0604aa06f97ec3df
#
_cell.length_a   1.000
_cell.length_b   1.000
_cell.length_c   1.000
_cell.angle_alpha   90.00
_cell.angle_beta   90.00
_cell.angle_gamma   90.00
#
_symmetry.space_group_name_H-M   'P 1'
#
loop_
_entity.id
_entity.type
_entity.pdbx_description
1 polymer ?
#
loop_
_entity_poly.entity_id
_entity_poly.type
_entity_poly.pdbx_seq_one_letter_code
_entity_poly.pdbx_strand_id
1 'polypeptide(L)'
;MTAALLLAGAVLLVAFGGLMAAIDAAFGVTSRSDIEEMGAEGRNGSQLVRIAADPDAHVNAVAFIRVLAETAAAVLVTVAFSILIDNIWWAMLAAAVLMTGISFVLVGASPRSFGRHHAEGMLRANARIVRGLRIILGPLAQGLVLLGNRVTPGRGR
;
A
#
# COMPACT_ATOMS: atom_id res chain seq x y z
N MET A 1 -0.45 11.17 -26.99
CA MET A 1 -0.70 9.75 -26.71
C MET A 1 0.13 9.24 -25.52
N THR A 2 1.43 9.47 -25.48
CA THR A 2 2.33 9.01 -24.40
C THR A 2 1.95 9.55 -23.01
N ALA A 3 1.71 10.88 -22.88
CA ALA A 3 1.31 11.47 -21.61
C ALA A 3 -0.01 10.90 -21.07
N ALA A 4 -0.99 10.64 -21.94
CA ALA A 4 -2.26 10.06 -21.54
C ALA A 4 -2.11 8.62 -21.00
N LEU A 5 -1.23 7.81 -21.61
CA LEU A 5 -0.92 6.46 -21.12
C LEU A 5 -0.21 6.49 -19.77
N LEU A 6 0.72 7.44 -19.57
CA LEU A 6 1.41 7.61 -18.30
C LEU A 6 0.43 8.03 -17.20
N LEU A 7 -0.47 8.96 -17.48
CA LEU A 7 -1.50 9.37 -16.53
C LEU A 7 -2.48 8.24 -16.21
N ALA A 8 -2.89 7.46 -17.21
CA ALA A 8 -3.73 6.28 -16.97
C ALA A 8 -3.02 5.25 -16.07
N GLY A 9 -1.74 4.99 -16.32
CA GLY A 9 -0.92 4.14 -15.45
C GLY A 9 -0.82 4.68 -14.02
N ALA A 10 -0.63 5.99 -13.87
CA ALA A 10 -0.60 6.65 -12.57
C ALA A 10 -1.92 6.48 -11.80
N VAL A 11 -3.06 6.66 -12.47
CA VAL A 11 -4.39 6.45 -11.86
C VAL A 11 -4.56 5.02 -11.37
N LEU A 12 -4.15 4.02 -12.14
CA LEU A 12 -4.19 2.62 -11.71
C LEU A 12 -3.31 2.35 -10.50
N LEU A 13 -2.11 2.93 -10.46
CA LEU A 13 -1.20 2.79 -9.33
C LEU A 13 -1.73 3.49 -8.08
N VAL A 14 -2.34 4.67 -8.21
CA VAL A 14 -3.00 5.37 -7.09
C VAL A 14 -4.17 4.55 -6.55
N ALA A 15 -5.01 3.99 -7.41
CA ALA A 15 -6.12 3.14 -7.00
C ALA A 15 -5.62 1.89 -6.26
N PHE A 16 -4.56 1.28 -6.76
CA PHE A 16 -3.92 0.13 -6.10
C PHE A 16 -3.29 0.53 -4.76
N GLY A 17 -2.59 1.66 -4.69
CA GLY A 17 -2.05 2.23 -3.44
C GLY A 17 -3.15 2.49 -2.41
N GLY A 18 -4.29 3.03 -2.84
CA GLY A 18 -5.48 3.22 -2.01
C GLY A 18 -6.05 1.91 -1.46
N LEU A 19 -6.11 0.86 -2.28
CA LEU A 19 -6.50 -0.48 -1.83
C LEU A 19 -5.53 -1.01 -0.76
N MET A 20 -4.23 -0.86 -0.97
CA MET A 20 -3.22 -1.26 0.01
C MET A 20 -3.35 -0.46 1.31
N ALA A 21 -3.64 0.83 1.24
CA ALA A 21 -3.89 1.67 2.41
C ALA A 21 -5.14 1.25 3.19
N ALA A 22 -6.20 0.80 2.51
CA ALA A 22 -7.39 0.27 3.15
C ALA A 22 -7.10 -1.07 3.86
N ILE A 23 -6.33 -1.95 3.25
CA ILE A 23 -5.92 -3.23 3.85
C ILE A 23 -5.01 -2.98 5.07
N ASP A 24 -4.04 -2.08 4.97
CA ASP A 24 -3.16 -1.67 6.07
C ASP A 24 -3.98 -1.14 7.26
N ALA A 25 -4.97 -0.30 6.99
CA ALA A 25 -5.87 0.23 8.01
C ALA A 25 -6.79 -0.85 8.62
N ALA A 26 -7.19 -1.85 7.85
CA ALA A 26 -7.94 -3.00 8.35
C ALA A 26 -7.12 -3.84 9.32
N PHE A 27 -5.85 -4.09 9.02
CA PHE A 27 -4.93 -4.74 9.96
C PHE A 27 -4.75 -3.96 11.26
N GLY A 28 -4.74 -2.62 11.19
CA GLY A 28 -4.58 -1.76 12.36
C GLY A 28 -5.72 -1.84 13.39
N VAL A 29 -6.89 -2.37 13.01
CA VAL A 29 -8.06 -2.52 13.89
C VAL A 29 -8.48 -3.96 14.12
N THR A 30 -7.78 -4.93 13.53
CA THR A 30 -8.10 -6.36 13.63
C THR A 30 -6.98 -7.05 14.42
N SER A 31 -7.34 -7.73 15.50
CA SER A 31 -6.38 -8.49 16.29
C SER A 31 -5.97 -9.79 15.59
N ARG A 32 -4.87 -10.38 16.04
CA ARG A 32 -4.43 -11.69 15.57
C ARG A 32 -5.51 -12.76 15.78
N SER A 33 -6.13 -12.76 16.96
CA SER A 33 -7.20 -13.71 17.30
C SER A 33 -8.41 -13.57 16.37
N ASP A 34 -8.77 -12.34 16.01
CA ASP A 34 -9.88 -12.11 15.08
C ASP A 34 -9.56 -12.67 13.68
N ILE A 35 -8.31 -12.53 13.22
CA ILE A 35 -7.86 -13.09 11.94
C ILE A 35 -7.87 -14.63 11.98
N GLU A 36 -7.48 -15.24 13.12
CA GLU A 36 -7.54 -16.69 13.32
C GLU A 36 -8.98 -17.20 13.29
N GLU A 37 -9.90 -16.51 13.96
CA GLU A 37 -11.33 -16.82 13.97
C GLU A 37 -11.94 -16.70 12.56
N MET A 38 -11.64 -15.60 11.86
CA MET A 38 -12.02 -15.45 10.45
C MET A 38 -11.47 -16.57 9.56
N GLY A 39 -10.30 -17.10 9.91
CA GLY A 39 -9.65 -18.20 9.20
C GLY A 39 -10.31 -19.56 9.43
N ALA A 40 -10.96 -19.76 10.57
CA ALA A 40 -11.68 -20.99 10.88
C ALA A 40 -12.98 -21.13 10.06
N GLU A 41 -13.54 -20.02 9.60
CA GLU A 41 -14.81 -19.97 8.90
C GLU A 41 -14.69 -19.33 7.51
N GLY A 42 -15.10 -20.05 6.48
CA GLY A 42 -15.42 -19.47 5.18
C GLY A 42 -14.31 -19.39 4.14
N ARG A 43 -14.57 -18.57 3.13
CA ARG A 43 -13.74 -18.42 1.93
C ARG A 43 -12.39 -17.80 2.26
N ASN A 44 -11.32 -18.37 1.74
CA ASN A 44 -9.94 -17.95 2.00
C ASN A 44 -9.41 -18.23 3.43
N GLY A 45 -10.07 -19.06 4.23
CA GLY A 45 -9.68 -19.36 5.61
C GLY A 45 -8.23 -19.80 5.75
N SER A 46 -7.75 -20.71 4.88
CA SER A 46 -6.36 -21.16 4.89
C SER A 46 -5.34 -20.04 4.66
N GLN A 47 -5.71 -18.97 3.95
CA GLN A 47 -4.84 -17.81 3.74
C GLN A 47 -4.83 -16.91 4.99
N LEU A 48 -6.00 -16.72 5.62
CA LEU A 48 -6.13 -15.95 6.86
C LEU A 48 -5.36 -16.59 8.02
N VAL A 49 -5.44 -17.91 8.19
CA VAL A 49 -4.64 -18.63 9.19
C VAL A 49 -3.14 -18.40 9.00
N ARG A 50 -2.68 -18.39 7.76
CA ARG A 50 -1.26 -18.11 7.47
C ARG A 50 -0.89 -16.63 7.66
N ILE A 51 -1.81 -15.71 7.45
CA ILE A 51 -1.62 -14.29 7.76
C ILE A 51 -1.55 -14.11 9.28
N ALA A 52 -2.43 -14.76 10.03
CA ALA A 52 -2.44 -14.73 11.48
C ALA A 52 -1.17 -15.33 12.12
N ALA A 53 -0.51 -16.27 11.43
CA ALA A 53 0.76 -16.83 11.92
C ALA A 53 1.89 -15.78 12.00
N ASP A 54 1.91 -14.79 11.10
CA ASP A 54 2.91 -13.72 11.05
C ASP A 54 2.28 -12.43 10.48
N PRO A 55 1.40 -11.75 11.25
CA PRO A 55 0.69 -10.57 10.75
C PRO A 55 1.63 -9.42 10.39
N ASP A 56 2.66 -9.17 11.21
CA ASP A 56 3.58 -8.05 11.03
C ASP A 56 4.33 -8.12 9.70
N ALA A 57 4.75 -9.30 9.29
CA ALA A 57 5.40 -9.46 7.99
C ALA A 57 4.46 -9.21 6.81
N HIS A 58 3.16 -9.51 6.96
CA HIS A 58 2.16 -9.22 5.94
C HIS A 58 1.84 -7.71 5.89
N VAL A 59 1.71 -7.07 7.04
CA VAL A 59 1.54 -5.60 7.15
C VAL A 59 2.71 -4.87 6.50
N ASN A 60 3.94 -5.27 6.81
CA ASN A 60 5.14 -4.67 6.23
C ASN A 60 5.19 -4.82 4.70
N ALA A 61 4.78 -5.97 4.16
CA ALA A 61 4.71 -6.18 2.71
C ALA A 61 3.64 -5.28 2.06
N VAL A 62 2.47 -5.14 2.69
CA VAL A 62 1.39 -4.25 2.22
C VAL A 62 1.84 -2.78 2.27
N ALA A 63 2.47 -2.35 3.36
CA ALA A 63 2.99 -0.99 3.49
C ALA A 63 4.07 -0.69 2.45
N PHE A 64 4.98 -1.64 2.19
CA PHE A 64 6.03 -1.49 1.19
C PHE A 64 5.45 -1.31 -0.21
N ILE A 65 4.51 -2.17 -0.63
CA ILE A 65 3.93 -2.09 -1.99
C ILE A 65 3.08 -0.83 -2.15
N ARG A 66 2.43 -0.36 -1.08
CA ARG A 66 1.72 0.93 -1.08
C ARG A 66 2.66 2.07 -1.42
N VAL A 67 3.78 2.18 -0.69
CA VAL A 67 4.78 3.24 -0.93
C VAL A 67 5.36 3.13 -2.33
N LEU A 68 5.65 1.91 -2.80
CA LEU A 68 6.14 1.68 -4.15
C LEU A 68 5.15 2.16 -5.21
N ALA A 69 3.86 1.83 -5.06
CA ALA A 69 2.81 2.25 -5.99
C ALA A 69 2.63 3.78 -6.01
N GLU A 70 2.63 4.42 -4.84
CA GLU A 70 2.53 5.89 -4.73
C GLU A 70 3.74 6.59 -5.37
N THR A 71 4.95 6.09 -5.11
CA THR A 71 6.19 6.64 -5.69
C THR A 71 6.21 6.46 -7.20
N ALA A 72 5.85 5.28 -7.70
CA ALA A 72 5.77 5.02 -9.13
C ALA A 72 4.73 5.92 -9.81
N ALA A 73 3.55 6.10 -9.20
CA ALA A 73 2.54 7.01 -9.70
C ALA A 73 3.05 8.46 -9.79
N ALA A 74 3.76 8.94 -8.76
CA ALA A 74 4.35 10.28 -8.75
C ALA A 74 5.37 10.47 -9.88
N VAL A 75 6.20 9.46 -10.14
CA VAL A 75 7.16 9.48 -11.25
C VAL A 75 6.42 9.55 -12.60
N LEU A 76 5.38 8.73 -12.80
CA LEU A 76 4.61 8.74 -14.04
C LEU A 76 3.92 10.08 -14.28
N VAL A 77 3.34 10.69 -13.25
CA VAL A 77 2.72 12.03 -13.33
C VAL A 77 3.78 13.10 -13.67
N THR A 78 4.95 13.05 -13.01
CA THR A 78 6.03 13.99 -13.28
C THR A 78 6.51 13.90 -14.73
N VAL A 79 6.70 12.69 -15.24
CA VAL A 79 7.09 12.48 -16.65
C VAL A 79 5.98 12.94 -17.60
N ALA A 80 4.73 12.64 -17.30
CA ALA A 80 3.60 13.10 -18.11
C ALA A 80 3.54 14.63 -18.18
N PHE A 81 3.73 15.31 -17.04
CA PHE A 81 3.71 16.77 -16.99
C PHE A 81 4.92 17.39 -17.67
N SER A 82 6.09 16.75 -17.63
CA SER A 82 7.26 17.24 -18.36
C SER A 82 7.09 17.16 -19.91
N ILE A 83 6.17 16.33 -20.38
CA ILE A 83 5.78 16.27 -21.80
C ILE A 83 4.76 17.36 -22.15
N LEU A 84 3.93 17.78 -21.18
CA LEU A 84 2.83 18.72 -21.39
C LEU A 84 3.21 20.18 -21.10
N ILE A 85 4.21 20.39 -20.25
CA ILE A 85 4.63 21.72 -19.77
C ILE A 85 6.09 21.90 -20.17
N ASP A 86 6.39 22.89 -21.00
CA ASP A 86 7.73 23.14 -21.52
C ASP A 86 8.77 23.43 -20.43
N ASN A 87 8.35 24.07 -19.34
CA ASN A 87 9.24 24.38 -18.22
C ASN A 87 9.23 23.25 -17.19
N ILE A 88 10.37 22.57 -17.06
CA ILE A 88 10.54 21.41 -16.16
C ILE A 88 10.25 21.74 -14.70
N TRP A 89 10.58 22.94 -14.22
CA TRP A 89 10.35 23.32 -12.84
C TRP A 89 8.85 23.44 -12.50
N TRP A 90 8.08 24.01 -13.42
CA TRP A 90 6.63 24.08 -13.29
C TRP A 90 5.97 22.71 -13.42
N ALA A 91 6.48 21.86 -14.29
CA ALA A 91 6.01 20.47 -14.41
C ALA A 91 6.21 19.70 -13.10
N MET A 92 7.40 19.78 -12.50
CA MET A 92 7.72 19.15 -11.23
C MET A 92 6.87 19.69 -10.08
N LEU A 93 6.71 21.03 -9.99
CA LEU A 93 5.89 21.65 -8.95
C LEU A 93 4.42 21.22 -9.07
N ALA A 94 3.86 21.26 -10.27
CA ALA A 94 2.48 20.83 -10.52
C ALA A 94 2.26 19.36 -10.20
N ALA A 95 3.20 18.49 -10.59
CA ALA A 95 3.16 17.07 -10.25
C ALA A 95 3.22 16.82 -8.74
N ALA A 96 4.11 17.51 -8.03
CA ALA A 96 4.26 17.39 -6.59
C ALA A 96 2.99 17.84 -5.85
N VAL A 97 2.42 18.99 -6.21
CA VAL A 97 1.19 19.49 -5.60
C VAL A 97 0.01 18.55 -5.88
N LEU A 98 -0.15 18.11 -7.13
CA LEU A 98 -1.21 17.19 -7.52
C LEU A 98 -1.09 15.88 -6.77
N MET A 99 0.09 15.25 -6.78
CA MET A 99 0.31 13.96 -6.12
C MET A 99 0.17 14.04 -4.61
N THR A 100 0.58 15.15 -3.98
CA THR A 100 0.35 15.36 -2.55
C THR A 100 -1.13 15.39 -2.23
N GLY A 101 -1.93 16.13 -3.00
CA GLY A 101 -3.39 16.18 -2.82
C GLY A 101 -4.04 14.81 -3.05
N ILE A 102 -3.68 14.13 -4.12
CA ILE A 102 -4.18 12.79 -4.46
C ILE A 102 -3.82 11.78 -3.35
N SER A 103 -2.56 11.73 -2.92
CA SER A 103 -2.12 10.81 -1.87
C SER A 103 -2.82 11.09 -0.55
N PHE A 104 -3.01 12.36 -0.19
CA PHE A 104 -3.71 12.72 1.03
C PHE A 104 -5.17 12.25 1.03
N VAL A 105 -5.91 12.48 -0.07
CA VAL A 105 -7.34 12.17 -0.15
C VAL A 105 -7.59 10.71 -0.53
N LEU A 106 -6.99 10.24 -1.64
CA LEU A 106 -7.32 8.96 -2.25
C LEU A 106 -6.51 7.78 -1.69
N VAL A 107 -5.42 8.02 -1.00
CA VAL A 107 -4.64 6.98 -0.33
C VAL A 107 -4.71 7.11 1.19
N GLY A 108 -4.68 8.34 1.70
CA GLY A 108 -4.67 8.61 3.13
C GLY A 108 -6.05 8.56 3.78
N ALA A 109 -6.91 9.51 3.50
CA ALA A 109 -8.12 9.76 4.28
C ALA A 109 -9.25 8.75 3.99
N SER A 110 -9.69 8.65 2.74
CA SER A 110 -10.87 7.88 2.36
C SER A 110 -10.67 6.35 2.45
N PRO A 111 -9.64 5.74 1.85
CA PRO A 111 -9.44 4.29 1.92
C PRO A 111 -9.17 3.78 3.33
N ARG A 112 -8.43 4.54 4.14
CA ARG A 112 -8.16 4.16 5.54
C ARG A 112 -9.42 4.14 6.39
N SER A 113 -10.31 5.12 6.22
CA SER A 113 -11.60 5.12 6.92
C SER A 113 -12.44 3.92 6.49
N PHE A 114 -12.55 3.65 5.19
CA PHE A 114 -13.26 2.50 4.65
C PHE A 114 -12.68 1.17 5.15
N GLY A 115 -11.36 1.01 5.13
CA GLY A 115 -10.65 -0.19 5.59
C GLY A 115 -10.93 -0.50 7.06
N ARG A 116 -10.97 0.53 7.92
CA ARG A 116 -11.31 0.37 9.35
C ARG A 116 -12.77 -0.04 9.57
N HIS A 117 -13.70 0.54 8.83
CA HIS A 117 -15.13 0.22 8.99
C HIS A 117 -15.51 -1.15 8.42
N HIS A 118 -14.77 -1.65 7.43
CA HIS A 118 -15.04 -2.91 6.75
C HIS A 118 -13.85 -3.89 6.86
N ALA A 119 -13.14 -3.88 7.99
CA ALA A 119 -11.88 -4.58 8.17
C ALA A 119 -11.97 -6.08 7.86
N GLU A 120 -12.97 -6.76 8.38
CA GLU A 120 -13.20 -8.19 8.15
C GLU A 120 -13.40 -8.50 6.67
N GLY A 121 -14.31 -7.78 6.00
CA GLY A 121 -14.56 -7.95 4.57
C GLY A 121 -13.33 -7.67 3.71
N MET A 122 -12.57 -6.62 4.05
CA MET A 122 -11.33 -6.26 3.36
C MET A 122 -10.27 -7.36 3.48
N LEU A 123 -10.04 -7.88 4.68
CA LEU A 123 -9.06 -8.95 4.91
C LEU A 123 -9.48 -10.25 4.25
N ARG A 124 -10.75 -10.65 4.36
CA ARG A 124 -11.28 -11.87 3.71
C ARG A 124 -11.18 -11.79 2.18
N ALA A 125 -11.58 -10.67 1.59
CA ALA A 125 -11.56 -10.49 0.13
C ALA A 125 -10.13 -10.48 -0.44
N ASN A 126 -9.20 -9.85 0.26
CA ASN A 126 -7.85 -9.60 -0.22
C ASN A 126 -6.78 -10.54 0.36
N ALA A 127 -7.14 -11.55 1.16
CA ALA A 127 -6.20 -12.46 1.81
C ALA A 127 -5.21 -13.11 0.84
N ARG A 128 -5.64 -13.47 -0.38
CA ARG A 128 -4.77 -14.03 -1.42
C ARG A 128 -3.75 -13.03 -1.95
N ILE A 129 -4.19 -11.79 -2.16
CA ILE A 129 -3.32 -10.70 -2.63
C ILE A 129 -2.26 -10.41 -1.58
N VAL A 130 -2.68 -10.19 -0.33
CA VAL A 130 -1.80 -9.92 0.81
C VAL A 130 -0.75 -11.00 0.97
N ARG A 131 -1.16 -12.27 0.87
CA ARG A 131 -0.23 -13.38 0.95
C ARG A 131 0.72 -13.46 -0.24
N GLY A 132 0.21 -13.26 -1.45
CA GLY A 132 1.04 -13.21 -2.66
C GLY A 132 2.12 -12.13 -2.55
N LEU A 133 1.74 -10.94 -2.10
CA LEU A 133 2.67 -9.83 -1.85
C LEU A 133 3.73 -10.18 -0.80
N ARG A 134 3.33 -10.87 0.30
CA ARG A 134 4.27 -11.34 1.32
C ARG A 134 5.29 -12.33 0.77
N ILE A 135 4.88 -13.24 -0.10
CA ILE A 135 5.78 -14.23 -0.70
C ILE A 135 6.78 -13.56 -1.66
N ILE A 136 6.30 -12.64 -2.50
CA ILE A 136 7.12 -12.00 -3.54
C ILE A 136 8.02 -10.90 -2.94
N LEU A 137 7.46 -10.05 -2.09
CA LEU A 137 8.12 -8.82 -1.60
C LEU A 137 8.61 -8.93 -0.15
N GLY A 138 8.23 -10.00 0.55
CA GLY A 138 8.56 -10.19 1.95
C GLY A 138 10.06 -10.12 2.25
N PRO A 139 10.93 -10.81 1.51
CA PRO A 139 12.38 -10.72 1.72
C PRO A 139 12.91 -9.29 1.57
N LEU A 140 12.38 -8.54 0.59
CA LEU A 140 12.78 -7.16 0.33
C LEU A 140 12.27 -6.22 1.43
N ALA A 141 11.00 -6.34 1.80
CA ALA A 141 10.39 -5.54 2.86
C ALA A 141 11.08 -5.78 4.22
N GLN A 142 11.38 -7.03 4.54
CA GLN A 142 12.13 -7.39 5.76
C GLN A 142 13.56 -6.83 5.76
N GLY A 143 14.24 -6.91 4.63
CA GLY A 143 15.58 -6.33 4.48
C GLY A 143 15.59 -4.83 4.78
N LEU A 144 14.59 -4.09 4.28
CA LEU A 144 14.44 -2.65 4.52
C LEU A 144 14.08 -2.34 5.99
N VAL A 145 13.22 -3.15 6.61
CA VAL A 145 12.89 -3.02 8.05
C VAL A 145 14.14 -3.24 8.91
N LEU A 146 14.95 -4.25 8.59
CA LEU A 146 16.22 -4.52 9.28
C LEU A 146 17.21 -3.36 9.11
N LEU A 147 17.28 -2.79 7.92
CA LEU A 147 18.10 -1.61 7.64
C LEU A 147 17.63 -0.40 8.46
N GLY A 148 16.32 -0.14 8.50
CA GLY A 148 15.72 0.91 9.29
C GLY A 148 16.01 0.76 10.79
N ASN A 149 15.91 -0.46 11.31
CA ASN A 149 16.22 -0.76 12.72
C ASN A 149 17.71 -0.55 13.06
N ARG A 150 18.61 -0.73 12.10
CA ARG A 150 20.03 -0.44 12.29
C ARG A 150 20.34 1.06 12.32
N VAL A 151 19.58 1.86 11.58
CA VAL A 151 19.73 3.32 11.51
C VAL A 151 19.11 4.01 12.73
N THR A 152 18.19 3.35 13.43
CA THR A 152 17.55 3.89 14.64
C THR A 152 18.00 3.09 15.86
N PRO A 153 19.17 3.39 16.46
CA PRO A 153 19.62 2.75 17.67
C PRO A 153 18.79 3.25 18.85
N GLY A 154 17.91 2.42 19.41
CA GLY A 154 17.15 2.81 20.62
C GLY A 154 15.88 2.04 20.95
N ARG A 155 15.52 0.96 20.27
CA ARG A 155 14.44 0.05 20.65
C ARG A 155 14.92 -1.37 20.92
N GLY A 156 15.85 -1.48 21.83
CA GLY A 156 16.30 -2.74 22.38
C GLY A 156 16.32 -2.66 23.90
N ARG A 157 15.16 -2.80 24.52
CA ARG A 157 14.97 -3.36 25.86
C ARG A 157 13.51 -3.67 26.09
#